data_252b450724d5dda9f674cdfeb8ea6265
#
_entry.id   252b450724d5dda9f674cdfeb8ea6265
#
_cell.length_a   1.000
_cell.length_b   1.000
_cell.length_c   1.000
_cell.angle_alpha   90.00
_cell.angle_beta   90.00
_cell.angle_gamma   90.00
#
_symmetry.space_group_name_H-M   'P 1'
#
loop_
_entity.id
_entity.type
_entity.pdbx_description
1 polymer ?
#
loop_
_entity_poly.entity_id
_entity_poly.type
_entity_poly.pdbx_seq_one_letter_code
_entity_poly.pdbx_strand_id
1 'polypeptide(L)' 'MRPLHRDPHFTFRFAEDRIIPRIHLEGVEPGRRVSVFRIDPVSGERCKLLATVVTGADGWVDLPEPIIVRAGEAFIAVPD' A
#
# COMPACT_ATOMS: atom_id res chain seq x y z
N MET A 1 -6.11 29.04 3.44
CA MET A 1 -5.98 28.14 4.08
C MET A 1 -5.26 27.15 3.64
N ARG A 2 -4.87 26.66 4.00
CA ARG A 2 -4.07 25.79 3.75
C ARG A 2 -4.51 24.63 3.38
N PRO A 3 -4.01 24.20 2.43
CA PRO A 3 -4.57 23.01 2.06
C PRO A 3 -4.47 22.11 3.20
N LEU A 4 -5.39 21.21 3.22
CA LEU A 4 -5.35 20.24 4.16
C LEU A 4 -4.21 19.42 3.91
N HIS A 5 -3.37 19.35 4.81
CA HIS A 5 -2.22 18.48 4.73
C HIS A 5 -2.56 17.11 5.24
N ARG A 6 -2.31 16.11 4.46
CA ARG A 6 -2.50 14.74 4.86
C ARG A 6 -1.34 13.92 4.45
N ASP A 7 -1.07 12.86 5.18
CA ASP A 7 -0.05 11.91 4.79
C ASP A 7 -0.47 11.22 3.52
N PRO A 8 0.39 11.11 2.55
CA PRO A 8 0.06 10.39 1.34
C PRO A 8 -0.15 8.93 1.66
N HIS A 9 -1.12 8.34 1.01
CA HIS A 9 -1.33 6.91 1.10
C HIS A 9 -1.88 6.42 -0.22
N PHE A 10 -1.69 5.14 -0.47
CA PHE A 10 -2.08 4.54 -1.73
C PHE A 10 -3.00 3.37 -1.44
N THR A 11 -4.19 3.41 -2.00
CA THR A 11 -5.17 2.35 -1.82
C THR A 11 -5.21 1.51 -3.08
N PHE A 12 -5.11 0.20 -2.90
CA PHE A 12 -5.14 -0.76 -4.01
C PHE A 12 -6.37 -1.65 -3.83
N ARG A 13 -7.25 -1.63 -4.83
CA ARG A 13 -8.46 -2.42 -4.81
C ARG A 13 -8.45 -3.36 -5.99
N PHE A 14 -8.96 -4.55 -5.80
CA PHE A 14 -8.89 -5.58 -6.82
C PHE A 14 -10.25 -6.21 -7.05
N ALA A 15 -10.64 -6.31 -8.33
CA ALA A 15 -11.90 -6.95 -8.71
C ALA A 15 -11.71 -8.45 -8.91
N GLU A 16 -10.47 -8.91 -8.96
CA GLU A 16 -10.15 -10.32 -9.19
C GLU A 16 -9.07 -10.76 -8.24
N ASP A 17 -8.94 -12.05 -8.06
CA ASP A 17 -7.85 -12.61 -7.26
C ASP A 17 -6.51 -12.27 -7.90
N ARG A 18 -5.55 -11.88 -7.08
CA ARG A 18 -4.22 -11.50 -7.56
C ARG A 18 -3.15 -11.90 -6.58
N ILE A 19 -1.95 -12.12 -7.10
CA ILE A 19 -0.76 -12.30 -6.29
C ILE A 19 0.13 -11.11 -6.60
N ILE A 20 0.44 -10.32 -5.59
CA ILE A 20 1.14 -9.05 -5.75
C ILE A 20 2.55 -9.17 -5.16
N PRO A 21 3.58 -9.32 -6.00
CA PRO A 21 4.95 -9.44 -5.50
C PRO A 21 5.63 -8.10 -5.27
N ARG A 22 5.13 -7.06 -5.90
CA ARG A 22 5.69 -5.71 -5.76
C ARG A 22 4.62 -4.68 -6.06
N ILE A 23 4.81 -3.47 -5.54
CA ILE A 23 3.87 -2.38 -5.76
C ILE A 23 4.64 -1.14 -6.19
N HIS A 24 3.95 -0.24 -6.86
CA HIS A 24 4.52 1.03 -7.31
C HIS A 24 3.83 2.17 -6.60
N LEU A 25 4.61 3.01 -5.95
CA LEU A 25 4.11 4.18 -5.22
C LEU A 25 4.61 5.43 -5.91
N GLU A 26 3.81 5.94 -6.84
CA GLU A 26 4.21 7.08 -7.63
C GLU A 26 4.52 8.30 -6.77
N GLY A 27 5.64 8.93 -7.03
CA GLY A 27 6.03 10.14 -6.32
C GLY A 27 6.69 9.94 -4.98
N VAL A 28 6.87 8.70 -4.54
CA VAL A 28 7.53 8.44 -3.26
C VAL A 28 9.03 8.28 -3.49
N GLU A 29 9.81 8.99 -2.70
CA GLU A 29 11.27 8.95 -2.81
C GLU A 29 11.83 7.60 -2.41
N PRO A 30 12.98 7.21 -2.96
CA PRO A 30 13.65 5.99 -2.51
C PRO A 30 14.05 6.13 -1.04
N GLY A 31 14.06 5.01 -0.35
CA GLY A 31 14.49 4.98 1.04
C GLY A 31 13.42 5.35 2.06
N ARG A 32 12.18 5.57 1.61
CA ARG A 32 11.07 5.84 2.54
C ARG A 32 10.56 4.54 3.11
N ARG A 33 10.29 4.54 4.40
CA ARG A 33 9.66 3.38 5.03
C ARG A 33 8.18 3.43 4.71
N VAL A 34 7.63 2.29 4.36
CA VAL A 34 6.22 2.16 3.99
C VAL A 34 5.61 1.02 4.75
N SER A 35 4.47 1.27 5.36
CA SER A 35 3.70 0.22 6.04
C SER A 35 2.53 -0.16 5.15
N VAL A 36 2.35 -1.45 4.95
CA VAL A 36 1.29 -1.97 4.10
C VAL A 36 0.27 -2.70 4.97
N PHE A 37 -0.97 -2.28 4.90
CA PHE A 37 -2.04 -2.85 5.71
C PHE A 37 -3.15 -3.38 4.84
N ARG A 38 -3.74 -4.48 5.26
CA ARG A 38 -5.01 -4.91 4.68
C ARG A 38 -6.09 -4.00 5.25
N ILE A 39 -7.03 -3.61 4.44
CA ILE A 39 -8.14 -2.77 4.91
C ILE A 39 -9.46 -3.47 4.64
N ASP A 40 -10.46 -3.11 5.43
CA ASP A 40 -11.82 -3.57 5.22
C ASP A 40 -12.38 -2.79 4.03
N PRO A 41 -12.80 -3.44 2.95
CA PRO A 41 -13.28 -2.71 1.78
C PRO A 41 -14.57 -1.93 2.00
N VAL A 42 -15.30 -2.25 3.05
CA VAL A 42 -16.55 -1.55 3.35
C VAL A 42 -16.28 -0.33 4.21
N SER A 43 -15.59 -0.49 5.32
CA SER A 43 -15.34 0.61 6.25
C SER A 43 -14.08 1.41 5.94
N GLY A 44 -13.13 0.82 5.21
CA GLY A 44 -11.84 1.45 4.96
C GLY A 44 -10.89 1.40 6.13
N GLU A 45 -11.26 0.71 7.19
CA GLU A 45 -10.41 0.64 8.36
C GLU A 45 -9.27 -0.36 8.18
N ARG A 46 -8.14 -0.02 8.78
CA ARG A 46 -6.97 -0.91 8.73
C ARG A 46 -7.23 -2.13 9.60
N CYS A 47 -7.02 -3.30 9.02
CA CYS A 47 -7.26 -4.55 9.71
C CYS A 47 -5.99 -5.23 10.17
N LYS A 48 -4.99 -5.29 9.33
CA LYS A 48 -3.81 -6.07 9.60
C LYS A 48 -2.60 -5.49 8.90
N LEU A 49 -1.48 -5.40 9.61
CA LEU A 49 -0.22 -5.01 9.01
C LEU A 49 0.31 -6.21 8.21
N LEU A 50 0.50 -6.02 6.92
CA LEU A 50 1.00 -7.07 6.05
C LEU A 50 2.51 -7.05 5.92
N ALA A 51 3.10 -5.87 5.86
CA ALA A 51 4.54 -5.72 5.69
C ALA A 51 4.99 -4.31 6.01
N THR A 52 6.24 -4.17 6.39
CA THR A 52 6.91 -2.88 6.48
C THR A 52 8.10 -2.98 5.55
N VAL A 53 8.18 -2.08 4.60
CA VAL A 53 9.16 -2.15 3.52
C VAL A 53 9.77 -0.77 3.28
N VAL A 54 10.79 -0.73 2.43
CA VAL A 54 11.45 0.53 2.08
C VAL A 54 11.38 0.69 0.57
N THR A 55 11.03 1.88 0.12
CA THR A 55 10.92 2.15 -1.31
C THR A 55 12.27 2.06 -1.99
N GLY A 56 12.27 1.52 -3.17
CA GLY A 56 13.44 1.50 -4.05
C GLY A 56 13.36 2.61 -5.07
N ALA A 57 14.12 2.47 -6.14
CA ALA A 57 14.15 3.44 -7.20
C ALA A 57 12.78 3.61 -7.85
N ASP A 58 12.46 4.86 -8.19
CA ASP A 58 11.21 5.18 -8.89
C ASP A 58 9.93 4.77 -8.16
N GLY A 59 10.00 4.63 -6.84
CA GLY A 59 8.81 4.31 -6.05
C GLY A 59 8.42 2.85 -6.04
N TRP A 60 9.26 1.97 -6.58
CA TRP A 60 8.98 0.55 -6.55
C TRP A 60 9.29 -0.05 -5.18
N VAL A 61 8.44 -0.95 -4.76
CA VAL A 61 8.59 -1.63 -3.48
C VAL A 61 8.49 -3.12 -3.73
N ASP A 62 9.55 -3.84 -3.39
CA ASP A 62 9.54 -5.29 -3.49
C ASP A 62 9.07 -5.85 -2.17
N LEU A 63 8.03 -6.65 -2.20
CA LEU A 63 7.46 -7.20 -1.00
C LEU A 63 8.24 -8.45 -0.59
N PRO A 64 8.54 -8.62 0.72
CA PRO A 64 9.29 -9.79 1.17
C PRO A 64 8.53 -11.08 0.91
N GLU A 65 7.20 -10.99 0.96
CA GLU A 65 6.34 -12.09 0.58
C GLU A 65 5.23 -11.52 -0.27
N PRO A 66 4.84 -12.17 -1.36
CA PRO A 66 3.75 -11.68 -2.18
C PRO A 66 2.47 -11.53 -1.36
N ILE A 67 1.72 -10.48 -1.64
CA ILE A 67 0.42 -10.29 -1.02
C ILE A 67 -0.61 -10.99 -1.88
N ILE A 68 -1.38 -11.87 -1.25
CA ILE A 68 -2.45 -12.57 -1.94
C ILE A 68 -3.74 -11.83 -1.64
N VAL A 69 -4.38 -11.32 -2.69
CA VAL A 69 -5.66 -10.64 -2.55
C VAL A 69 -6.72 -11.41 -3.30
N ARG A 70 -7.91 -11.44 -2.74
CA ARG A 70 -9.05 -12.05 -3.39
C ARG A 70 -9.95 -10.97 -3.93
N ALA A 71 -10.80 -11.33 -4.85
CA ALA A 71 -11.75 -10.39 -5.45
C ALA A 71 -12.50 -9.64 -4.37
N GLY A 72 -12.54 -8.33 -4.49
CA GLY A 72 -13.21 -7.46 -3.52
C GLY A 72 -12.36 -7.02 -2.36
N GLU A 73 -11.16 -7.56 -2.20
CA GLU A 73 -10.27 -7.15 -1.13
C GLU A 73 -9.45 -5.94 -1.51
N ALA A 74 -8.89 -5.28 -0.51
CA ALA A 74 -8.08 -4.09 -0.71
C ALA A 74 -6.96 -4.01 0.31
N PHE A 75 -5.92 -3.28 -0.04
CA PHE A 75 -4.88 -2.95 0.93
C PHE A 75 -4.41 -1.51 0.71
N ILE A 76 -3.70 -0.98 1.69
CA ILE A 76 -3.25 0.40 1.67
C ILE A 76 -1.76 0.43 2.00
N ALA A 77 -1.02 1.26 1.30
CA ALA A 77 0.39 1.50 1.57
C ALA A 77 0.54 2.91 2.10
N VAL A 78 1.17 3.06 3.24
CA VAL A 78 1.30 4.34 3.92
C VAL A 78 2.78 4.67 4.14
N PRO A 79 3.33 5.60 3.35
CA PRO A 79 4.71 6.04 3.57
C PRO A 79 4.80 6.84 4.88
N ASP A 80 5.88 6.67 5.58
CA ASP A 80 6.15 7.45 6.79
C ASP A 80 6.50 8.89 6.46
#